data_9be3df38f3ae05d7d40424dcc5ab5b87
#
_entry.id   9be3df38f3ae05d7d40424dcc5ab5b87
#
_cell.length_a   1.000
_cell.length_b   1.000
_cell.length_c   1.000
_cell.angle_alpha   90.00
_cell.angle_beta   90.00
_cell.angle_gamma   90.00
#
_symmetry.space_group_name_H-M   'P 1'
#
loop_
_entity.id
_entity.type
_entity.pdbx_description
1 polymer ?
#
loop_
_entity_poly.entity_id
_entity_poly.type
_entity_poly.pdbx_seq_one_letter_code
_entity_poly.pdbx_strand_id
1 'polypeptide(L)'
;MGLRGGGSASFLTRLHALLARGYMFGHQDDPFYGTSWEWERGRSDVLESCGDYPAVMGFDLGGIEVGDAKNLDSVPFTRIREELLAHVRRGGIVTVSWHPRNPLTGGTAWDVSDSTVVRSILPGGTMHRKFLLWMKNVSAFLRSLKDDEGRAVPIIFRPLHENNGSWFWWGKRLCTAEEYKALWCTLQDHLLADGLDNLVWSWSPNLGIASPAPNPSPLPREGQGVGLEAFDTYPGDDRVDLLGLDAYQWGTEQEFVTQLNADLTVLTAFAAERDKLLALTECGLKNLPDPTWWTRVLKPQTDKYPISYFLVWRNAKHEFFAPVPGTQSATYFREMIKSKNILMLKDIAPLPTSPEGEGH
;
A
#
# COMPACT_ATOMS: atom_id res chain seq x y z
N MET A 1 17.08 19.23 3.05
CA MET A 1 17.77 17.96 2.69
C MET A 1 17.44 17.00 3.82
N GLY A 2 16.43 16.16 3.57
CA GLY A 2 15.64 15.52 4.62
C GLY A 2 16.31 14.31 5.27
N LEU A 3 15.67 13.87 6.32
CA LEU A 3 15.86 12.75 7.25
C LEU A 3 15.97 11.33 6.60
N ARG A 4 16.40 11.23 5.33
CA ARG A 4 16.49 9.95 4.61
C ARG A 4 17.78 9.23 4.93
N GLY A 5 17.68 8.01 5.46
CA GLY A 5 18.81 7.10 5.58
C GLY A 5 19.24 6.53 4.23
N GLY A 6 20.46 6.00 4.16
CA GLY A 6 21.00 5.42 2.90
C GLY A 6 20.17 4.25 2.35
N GLY A 7 19.46 3.51 3.24
CA GLY A 7 18.62 2.37 2.85
C GLY A 7 17.39 2.75 2.04
N SER A 8 16.63 3.75 2.47
CA SER A 8 15.44 4.22 1.74
C SER A 8 15.80 4.93 0.43
N ALA A 9 16.92 5.67 0.38
CA ALA A 9 17.35 6.37 -0.83
C ALA A 9 17.69 5.41 -1.97
N SER A 10 18.45 4.34 -1.70
CA SER A 10 18.80 3.34 -2.72
C SER A 10 17.56 2.56 -3.20
N PHE A 11 16.60 2.32 -2.29
CA PHE A 11 15.36 1.65 -2.63
C PHE A 11 14.46 2.54 -3.50
N LEU A 12 14.35 3.83 -3.22
CA LEU A 12 13.65 4.79 -4.09
C LEU A 12 14.26 4.84 -5.49
N THR A 13 15.59 4.84 -5.58
CA THR A 13 16.28 4.75 -6.87
C THR A 13 15.90 3.50 -7.64
N ARG A 14 15.80 2.34 -6.96
CA ARG A 14 15.32 1.09 -7.57
C ARG A 14 13.88 1.23 -8.05
N LEU A 15 12.97 1.80 -7.25
CA LEU A 15 11.56 1.99 -7.64
C LEU A 15 11.44 2.89 -8.87
N HIS A 16 12.20 3.97 -8.96
CA HIS A 16 12.25 4.83 -10.17
C HIS A 16 12.77 4.07 -11.39
N ALA A 17 13.80 3.24 -11.23
CA ALA A 17 14.33 2.42 -12.33
C ALA A 17 13.31 1.38 -12.83
N LEU A 18 12.51 0.81 -11.92
CA LEU A 18 11.44 -0.11 -12.28
C LEU A 18 10.29 0.62 -12.98
N LEU A 19 9.90 1.80 -12.51
CA LEU A 19 8.87 2.63 -13.15
C LEU A 19 9.23 2.96 -14.61
N ALA A 20 10.50 3.16 -14.93
CA ALA A 20 10.97 3.38 -16.31
C ALA A 20 10.73 2.14 -17.22
N ARG A 21 10.53 0.95 -16.66
CA ARG A 21 10.24 -0.29 -17.39
C ARG A 21 8.75 -0.61 -17.44
N GLY A 22 7.97 -0.09 -16.51
CA GLY A 22 6.55 -0.35 -16.37
C GLY A 22 6.10 -0.24 -14.92
N TYR A 23 4.93 -0.78 -14.62
CA TYR A 23 4.36 -0.80 -13.27
C TYR A 23 4.17 -2.24 -12.77
N MET A 24 4.35 -2.41 -11.47
CA MET A 24 4.36 -3.73 -10.84
C MET A 24 2.96 -4.17 -10.44
N PHE A 25 2.68 -5.47 -10.55
CA PHE A 25 1.50 -6.09 -9.95
C PHE A 25 1.76 -6.45 -8.50
N GLY A 26 0.81 -6.11 -7.63
CA GLY A 26 0.83 -6.41 -6.22
C GLY A 26 -0.41 -7.15 -5.72
N HIS A 27 -0.25 -7.93 -4.64
CA HIS A 27 -1.33 -8.64 -3.97
C HIS A 27 -1.16 -8.60 -2.45
N GLN A 28 -2.25 -8.29 -1.73
CA GLN A 28 -2.28 -8.28 -0.28
C GLN A 28 -2.39 -9.71 0.26
N ASP A 29 -1.62 -10.03 1.29
CA ASP A 29 -1.65 -11.29 2.04
C ASP A 29 -1.49 -12.56 1.17
N ASP A 30 -0.86 -12.43 0.00
CA ASP A 30 -0.71 -13.47 -1.02
C ASP A 30 -0.29 -14.86 -0.49
N PRO A 31 0.68 -14.98 0.47
CA PRO A 31 1.21 -16.28 0.86
C PRO A 31 0.48 -16.95 2.03
N PHE A 32 -0.65 -16.41 2.51
CA PHE A 32 -1.26 -16.91 3.74
C PHE A 32 -2.50 -17.74 3.51
N TYR A 33 -3.31 -17.33 2.57
CA TYR A 33 -4.58 -17.96 2.26
C TYR A 33 -5.09 -17.54 0.88
N GLY A 34 -5.99 -18.33 0.33
CA GLY A 34 -6.71 -18.07 -0.90
C GLY A 34 -8.18 -18.46 -0.76
N THR A 35 -8.87 -18.60 -1.87
CA THR A 35 -10.30 -18.94 -1.88
C THR A 35 -10.61 -20.36 -1.40
N SER A 36 -9.62 -21.28 -1.48
CA SER A 36 -9.81 -22.71 -1.17
C SER A 36 -8.72 -23.31 -0.27
N TRP A 37 -7.80 -22.49 0.23
CA TRP A 37 -6.67 -22.97 1.02
C TRP A 37 -6.28 -21.92 2.08
N GLU A 38 -5.62 -22.38 3.15
CA GLU A 38 -5.06 -21.56 4.21
C GLU A 38 -3.75 -22.18 4.71
N TRP A 39 -2.75 -21.33 4.98
CA TRP A 39 -1.52 -21.67 5.70
C TRP A 39 -0.56 -22.63 4.98
N GLU A 40 -0.76 -22.91 3.70
CA GLU A 40 0.13 -23.75 2.91
C GLU A 40 1.35 -22.95 2.43
N ARG A 41 2.55 -23.36 2.84
CA ARG A 41 3.79 -22.64 2.50
C ARG A 41 4.09 -22.69 1.00
N GLY A 42 4.48 -21.52 0.45
CA GLY A 42 4.83 -21.39 -0.96
C GLY A 42 3.63 -21.40 -1.91
N ARG A 43 2.42 -21.51 -1.39
CA ARG A 43 1.19 -21.43 -2.18
C ARG A 43 0.78 -19.99 -2.38
N SER A 44 0.17 -19.68 -3.53
CA SER A 44 -0.36 -18.38 -3.91
C SER A 44 -1.35 -18.58 -5.04
N ASP A 45 -2.55 -17.96 -4.91
CA ASP A 45 -3.54 -17.98 -5.99
C ASP A 45 -3.01 -17.29 -7.24
N VAL A 46 -2.18 -16.26 -7.10
CA VAL A 46 -1.52 -15.57 -8.21
C VAL A 46 -0.53 -16.50 -8.91
N LEU A 47 0.37 -17.14 -8.17
CA LEU A 47 1.32 -18.10 -8.71
C LEU A 47 0.61 -19.24 -9.45
N GLU A 48 -0.40 -19.83 -8.84
CA GLU A 48 -1.17 -20.93 -9.45
C GLU A 48 -1.97 -20.45 -10.69
N SER A 49 -2.38 -19.18 -10.72
CA SER A 49 -3.12 -18.60 -11.84
C SER A 49 -2.25 -18.27 -13.04
N CYS A 50 -1.00 -17.83 -12.84
CA CYS A 50 -0.19 -17.30 -13.94
C CYS A 50 1.27 -17.81 -14.00
N GLY A 51 1.70 -18.65 -13.07
CA GLY A 51 3.04 -19.23 -13.05
C GLY A 51 4.13 -18.29 -12.50
N ASP A 52 3.75 -17.19 -11.83
CA ASP A 52 4.67 -16.25 -11.21
C ASP A 52 4.05 -15.61 -9.97
N TYR A 53 4.89 -15.17 -9.03
CA TYR A 53 4.43 -14.41 -7.87
C TYR A 53 4.16 -12.95 -8.21
N PRO A 54 3.32 -12.24 -7.44
CA PRO A 54 3.23 -10.79 -7.54
C PRO A 54 4.60 -10.14 -7.30
N ALA A 55 4.89 -9.04 -7.98
CA ALA A 55 6.13 -8.29 -7.77
C ALA A 55 6.14 -7.57 -6.42
N VAL A 56 4.97 -7.12 -5.97
CA VAL A 56 4.76 -6.45 -4.67
C VAL A 56 3.85 -7.31 -3.81
N MET A 57 4.27 -7.61 -2.58
CA MET A 57 3.41 -8.26 -1.59
C MET A 57 3.05 -7.29 -0.47
N GLY A 58 1.76 -7.21 -0.17
CA GLY A 58 1.23 -6.42 0.93
C GLY A 58 1.04 -7.25 2.19
N PHE A 59 1.28 -6.62 3.35
CA PHE A 59 1.09 -7.20 4.68
C PHE A 59 0.47 -6.16 5.61
N ASP A 60 -0.21 -6.57 6.67
CA ASP A 60 -0.78 -5.66 7.65
C ASP A 60 -0.31 -5.94 9.08
N LEU A 61 -0.11 -4.87 9.86
CA LEU A 61 0.39 -4.95 11.24
C LEU A 61 -0.69 -4.77 12.31
N GLY A 62 -1.96 -4.59 11.95
CA GLY A 62 -3.03 -4.34 12.93
C GLY A 62 -3.07 -5.40 14.03
N GLY A 63 -2.98 -4.96 15.30
CA GLY A 63 -2.92 -5.81 16.47
C GLY A 63 -1.52 -5.95 17.10
N ILE A 64 -0.44 -5.72 16.32
CA ILE A 64 0.92 -5.84 16.87
C ILE A 64 1.18 -4.79 17.97
N GLU A 65 0.57 -3.64 17.83
CA GLU A 65 0.70 -2.52 18.76
C GLU A 65 0.27 -2.89 20.18
N VAL A 66 -0.73 -3.76 20.30
CA VAL A 66 -1.23 -4.23 21.61
C VAL A 66 -0.57 -5.53 22.07
N GLY A 67 0.36 -6.08 21.27
CA GLY A 67 1.07 -7.32 21.58
C GLY A 67 0.30 -8.60 21.22
N ASP A 68 -0.68 -8.51 20.32
CA ASP A 68 -1.38 -9.70 19.82
C ASP A 68 -0.39 -10.61 19.08
N ALA A 69 -0.64 -11.92 19.11
CA ALA A 69 0.18 -12.89 18.40
C ALA A 69 -0.13 -12.96 16.90
N LYS A 70 -1.28 -12.42 16.50
CA LYS A 70 -1.82 -12.44 15.14
C LYS A 70 -2.36 -11.07 14.77
N ASN A 71 -2.30 -10.74 13.48
CA ASN A 71 -2.91 -9.51 12.98
C ASN A 71 -4.44 -9.61 12.92
N LEU A 72 -5.09 -8.53 12.45
CA LEU A 72 -6.55 -8.42 12.33
C LEU A 72 -7.17 -9.50 11.42
N ASP A 73 -6.41 -10.04 10.47
CA ASP A 73 -6.81 -11.12 9.56
C ASP A 73 -6.42 -12.52 10.08
N SER A 74 -6.09 -12.62 11.36
CA SER A 74 -5.69 -13.85 12.04
C SER A 74 -4.36 -14.44 11.57
N VAL A 75 -3.53 -13.69 10.84
CA VAL A 75 -2.19 -14.09 10.40
C VAL A 75 -1.20 -13.95 11.56
N PRO A 76 -0.48 -15.02 11.96
CA PRO A 76 0.56 -14.91 12.97
C PRO A 76 1.68 -13.97 12.53
N PHE A 77 2.13 -13.06 13.40
CA PHE A 77 3.22 -12.14 13.07
C PHE A 77 4.54 -12.84 12.76
N THR A 78 4.77 -14.02 13.31
CA THR A 78 5.90 -14.89 12.94
C THR A 78 5.83 -15.30 11.47
N ARG A 79 4.63 -15.63 10.96
CA ARG A 79 4.40 -15.98 9.57
C ARG A 79 4.53 -14.76 8.65
N ILE A 80 4.02 -13.60 9.07
CA ILE A 80 4.20 -12.34 8.32
C ILE A 80 5.69 -12.08 8.14
N ARG A 81 6.49 -12.19 9.21
CA ARG A 81 7.93 -12.01 9.13
C ARG A 81 8.61 -13.01 8.18
N GLU A 82 8.28 -14.31 8.29
CA GLU A 82 8.86 -15.36 7.45
C GLU A 82 8.58 -15.15 5.96
N GLU A 83 7.32 -14.91 5.59
CA GLU A 83 6.92 -14.80 4.19
C GLU A 83 7.36 -13.46 3.57
N LEU A 84 7.34 -12.38 4.36
CA LEU A 84 7.89 -11.10 3.94
C LEU A 84 9.38 -11.24 3.57
N LEU A 85 10.18 -11.83 4.44
CA LEU A 85 11.60 -12.07 4.18
C LEU A 85 11.81 -13.05 3.02
N ALA A 86 10.97 -14.08 2.90
CA ALA A 86 11.03 -15.00 1.76
C ALA A 86 10.76 -14.28 0.43
N HIS A 87 9.80 -13.35 0.40
CA HIS A 87 9.52 -12.56 -0.80
C HIS A 87 10.69 -11.64 -1.17
N VAL A 88 11.29 -10.97 -0.17
CA VAL A 88 12.49 -10.16 -0.37
C VAL A 88 13.67 -10.97 -0.92
N ARG A 89 13.90 -12.19 -0.41
CA ARG A 89 14.94 -13.10 -0.93
C ARG A 89 14.72 -13.48 -2.41
N ARG A 90 13.45 -13.55 -2.84
CA ARG A 90 13.11 -13.73 -4.27
C ARG A 90 13.36 -12.47 -5.12
N GLY A 91 13.74 -11.36 -4.51
CA GLY A 91 13.91 -10.06 -5.18
C GLY A 91 12.63 -9.23 -5.27
N GLY A 92 11.57 -9.63 -4.59
CA GLY A 92 10.30 -8.92 -4.54
C GLY A 92 10.34 -7.63 -3.72
N ILE A 93 9.30 -6.85 -3.84
CA ILE A 93 9.05 -5.61 -3.09
C ILE A 93 7.95 -5.86 -2.07
N VAL A 94 8.07 -5.25 -0.90
CA VAL A 94 7.09 -5.40 0.17
C VAL A 94 6.50 -4.06 0.56
N THR A 95 5.19 -4.04 0.76
CA THR A 95 4.46 -2.92 1.34
C THR A 95 3.76 -3.37 2.61
N VAL A 96 3.72 -2.50 3.60
CA VAL A 96 3.15 -2.80 4.91
C VAL A 96 2.16 -1.72 5.28
N SER A 97 0.90 -2.08 5.41
CA SER A 97 -0.15 -1.25 5.99
C SER A 97 -0.26 -1.48 7.49
N TRP A 98 -0.97 -0.58 8.16
CA TRP A 98 -1.23 -0.71 9.58
C TRP A 98 -2.64 -0.22 9.90
N HIS A 99 -3.47 -1.13 10.37
CA HIS A 99 -4.81 -0.87 10.90
C HIS A 99 -4.79 -0.90 12.44
N PRO A 100 -4.26 0.14 13.10
CA PRO A 100 -4.13 0.13 14.55
C PRO A 100 -5.49 0.10 15.23
N ARG A 101 -5.57 -0.60 16.36
CA ARG A 101 -6.73 -0.50 17.24
C ARG A 101 -6.95 0.94 17.68
N ASN A 102 -8.17 1.27 18.08
CA ASN A 102 -8.47 2.58 18.65
C ASN A 102 -7.77 2.73 20.03
N PRO A 103 -6.81 3.65 20.17
CA PRO A 103 -6.02 3.74 21.41
C PRO A 103 -6.81 4.28 22.60
N LEU A 104 -7.90 5.01 22.35
CA LEU A 104 -8.75 5.56 23.41
C LEU A 104 -9.77 4.53 23.93
N THR A 105 -10.49 3.89 23.02
CA THR A 105 -11.58 2.96 23.36
C THR A 105 -11.09 1.51 23.51
N GLY A 106 -9.98 1.13 22.87
CA GLY A 106 -9.52 -0.26 22.75
C GLY A 106 -10.25 -1.06 21.66
N GLY A 107 -11.13 -0.42 20.89
CA GLY A 107 -11.85 -1.00 19.75
C GLY A 107 -10.93 -1.24 18.54
N THR A 108 -11.54 -1.59 17.40
CA THR A 108 -10.81 -1.82 16.15
C THR A 108 -10.42 -0.49 15.46
N ALA A 109 -9.73 -0.56 14.33
CA ALA A 109 -9.46 0.58 13.47
C ALA A 109 -10.75 1.31 13.00
N TRP A 110 -11.84 0.56 12.87
CA TRP A 110 -13.17 1.05 12.46
C TRP A 110 -14.02 1.57 13.64
N ASP A 111 -13.49 1.62 14.86
CA ASP A 111 -14.21 2.22 15.98
C ASP A 111 -14.10 3.74 15.91
N VAL A 112 -15.13 4.35 15.35
CA VAL A 112 -15.30 5.80 15.15
C VAL A 112 -16.25 6.42 16.19
N SER A 113 -16.47 5.75 17.32
CA SER A 113 -17.42 6.18 18.36
C SER A 113 -17.01 7.46 19.10
N ASP A 114 -15.72 7.83 19.05
CA ASP A 114 -15.19 9.01 19.71
C ASP A 114 -14.28 9.81 18.77
N SER A 115 -14.62 11.06 18.52
CA SER A 115 -13.84 11.98 17.66
C SER A 115 -12.65 12.64 18.36
N THR A 116 -12.38 12.34 19.62
CA THR A 116 -11.25 12.88 20.36
C THR A 116 -10.02 11.96 20.35
N VAL A 117 -10.11 10.81 19.69
CA VAL A 117 -9.06 9.78 19.66
C VAL A 117 -7.71 10.37 19.26
N VAL A 118 -7.63 11.01 18.09
CA VAL A 118 -6.36 11.57 17.58
C VAL A 118 -5.81 12.59 18.56
N ARG A 119 -6.61 13.53 19.01
CA ARG A 119 -6.18 14.55 20.00
C ARG A 119 -5.66 13.92 21.28
N SER A 120 -6.27 12.82 21.73
CA SER A 120 -5.90 12.15 22.98
C SER A 120 -4.50 11.53 22.93
N ILE A 121 -4.01 11.16 21.74
CA ILE A 121 -2.70 10.49 21.53
C ILE A 121 -1.59 11.43 21.10
N LEU A 122 -1.90 12.67 20.72
CA LEU A 122 -0.88 13.68 20.42
C LEU A 122 -0.11 14.12 21.67
N PRO A 123 1.07 14.75 21.54
CA PRO A 123 1.82 15.29 22.66
C PRO A 123 0.94 16.16 23.59
N GLY A 124 0.93 15.83 24.88
CA GLY A 124 0.06 16.45 25.88
C GLY A 124 -1.32 15.79 26.03
N GLY A 125 -1.71 14.89 25.15
CA GLY A 125 -2.95 14.12 25.25
C GLY A 125 -2.90 13.02 26.31
N THR A 126 -4.07 12.65 26.85
CA THR A 126 -4.20 11.69 27.94
C THR A 126 -3.73 10.28 27.59
N MET A 127 -3.78 9.91 26.32
CA MET A 127 -3.39 8.59 25.80
C MET A 127 -2.02 8.60 25.10
N HIS A 128 -1.33 9.74 25.07
CA HIS A 128 -0.05 9.87 24.36
C HIS A 128 0.98 8.82 24.81
N ARG A 129 1.16 8.63 26.12
CA ARG A 129 2.08 7.63 26.66
C ARG A 129 1.74 6.20 26.22
N LYS A 130 0.45 5.86 26.20
CA LYS A 130 -0.01 4.55 25.71
C LYS A 130 0.32 4.38 24.24
N PHE A 131 0.08 5.39 23.42
CA PHE A 131 0.39 5.35 21.98
C PHE A 131 1.89 5.20 21.72
N LEU A 132 2.75 5.88 22.48
CA LEU A 132 4.20 5.69 22.40
C LEU A 132 4.63 4.24 22.73
N LEU A 133 3.96 3.59 23.68
CA LEU A 133 4.22 2.16 23.98
C LEU A 133 3.79 1.27 22.83
N TRP A 134 2.68 1.58 22.18
CA TRP A 134 2.23 0.87 20.98
C TRP A 134 3.23 0.98 19.83
N MET A 135 3.73 2.19 19.57
CA MET A 135 4.74 2.41 18.53
C MET A 135 6.04 1.64 18.79
N LYS A 136 6.40 1.39 20.05
CA LYS A 136 7.56 0.52 20.38
C LYS A 136 7.37 -0.91 19.89
N ASN A 137 6.16 -1.47 19.97
CA ASN A 137 5.88 -2.81 19.46
C ASN A 137 5.97 -2.85 17.94
N VAL A 138 5.41 -1.84 17.26
CA VAL A 138 5.53 -1.67 15.79
C VAL A 138 7.01 -1.55 15.40
N SER A 139 7.76 -0.68 16.07
CA SER A 139 9.18 -0.48 15.84
C SER A 139 9.99 -1.77 16.04
N ALA A 140 9.74 -2.50 17.11
CA ALA A 140 10.42 -3.77 17.41
C ALA A 140 10.21 -4.79 16.29
N PHE A 141 8.98 -4.91 15.77
CA PHE A 141 8.69 -5.81 14.65
C PHE A 141 9.42 -5.36 13.38
N LEU A 142 9.27 -4.11 12.96
CA LEU A 142 9.91 -3.60 11.75
C LEU A 142 11.44 -3.72 11.81
N ARG A 143 12.07 -3.46 12.94
CA ARG A 143 13.52 -3.65 13.16
C ARG A 143 13.96 -5.11 13.10
N SER A 144 13.05 -6.06 13.34
CA SER A 144 13.33 -7.49 13.21
C SER A 144 13.40 -7.97 11.75
N LEU A 145 12.93 -7.15 10.79
CA LEU A 145 12.92 -7.47 9.37
C LEU A 145 14.30 -7.17 8.77
N LYS A 146 15.15 -8.18 8.82
CA LYS A 146 16.51 -8.12 8.30
C LYS A 146 16.74 -9.21 7.27
N ASP A 147 17.52 -8.88 6.24
CA ASP A 147 17.99 -9.85 5.24
C ASP A 147 19.03 -10.82 5.84
N ASP A 148 19.51 -11.73 5.01
CA ASP A 148 20.46 -12.77 5.45
C ASP A 148 21.83 -12.20 5.84
N GLU A 149 22.16 -10.95 5.41
CA GLU A 149 23.35 -10.21 5.81
C GLU A 149 23.14 -9.31 7.04
N GLY A 150 21.92 -9.35 7.63
CA GLY A 150 21.58 -8.57 8.81
C GLY A 150 21.23 -7.11 8.52
N ARG A 151 21.08 -6.70 7.25
CA ARG A 151 20.68 -5.35 6.85
C ARG A 151 19.17 -5.20 6.98
N ALA A 152 18.72 -4.01 7.33
CA ALA A 152 17.30 -3.69 7.38
C ALA A 152 16.66 -3.81 5.98
N VAL A 153 15.54 -4.52 5.88
CA VAL A 153 14.80 -4.69 4.63
C VAL A 153 14.08 -3.37 4.29
N PRO A 154 14.24 -2.83 3.06
CA PRO A 154 13.47 -1.68 2.62
C PRO A 154 11.97 -2.02 2.51
N ILE A 155 11.12 -1.16 3.03
CA ILE A 155 9.67 -1.38 3.11
C ILE A 155 8.93 -0.13 2.67
N ILE A 156 7.92 -0.28 1.82
CA ILE A 156 6.92 0.77 1.60
C ILE A 156 5.95 0.71 2.78
N PHE A 157 6.08 1.66 3.70
CA PHE A 157 5.23 1.72 4.90
C PHE A 157 4.06 2.67 4.67
N ARG A 158 2.85 2.16 4.83
CA ARG A 158 1.59 2.85 4.52
C ARG A 158 0.67 2.90 5.74
N PRO A 159 1.00 3.72 6.74
CA PRO A 159 0.14 3.92 7.90
C PRO A 159 -0.97 4.94 7.60
N LEU A 160 -2.03 4.94 8.41
CA LEU A 160 -3.06 5.99 8.44
C LEU A 160 -3.69 6.29 7.06
N HIS A 161 -3.84 5.25 6.24
CA HIS A 161 -4.39 5.32 4.89
C HIS A 161 -5.88 5.67 4.88
N GLU A 162 -6.43 6.00 3.70
CA GLU A 162 -7.84 6.34 3.49
C GLU A 162 -8.37 7.44 4.43
N ASN A 163 -7.50 8.36 4.81
CA ASN A 163 -7.77 9.39 5.81
C ASN A 163 -8.83 10.40 5.41
N ASN A 164 -9.16 10.50 4.12
CA ASN A 164 -10.26 11.30 3.58
C ASN A 164 -11.63 10.63 3.76
N GLY A 165 -11.66 9.34 4.12
CA GLY A 165 -12.86 8.62 4.57
C GLY A 165 -13.19 8.87 6.05
N SER A 166 -14.35 8.37 6.49
CA SER A 166 -14.81 8.53 7.89
C SER A 166 -15.02 7.19 8.62
N TRP A 167 -14.44 6.11 8.09
CA TRP A 167 -14.58 4.76 8.64
C TRP A 167 -13.42 4.31 9.54
N PHE A 168 -12.32 5.05 9.54
CA PHE A 168 -11.22 4.83 10.48
C PHE A 168 -11.16 5.93 11.53
N TRP A 169 -10.70 5.62 12.75
CA TRP A 169 -10.61 6.59 13.85
C TRP A 169 -9.64 7.77 13.57
N TRP A 170 -8.75 7.65 12.57
CA TRP A 170 -7.87 8.74 12.09
C TRP A 170 -8.43 9.46 10.87
N GLY A 171 -9.64 9.16 10.43
CA GLY A 171 -10.22 9.66 9.19
C GLY A 171 -10.89 11.02 9.32
N LYS A 172 -11.35 11.52 8.17
CA LYS A 172 -12.14 12.75 8.08
C LYS A 172 -13.34 12.69 9.04
N ARG A 173 -13.62 13.79 9.71
CA ARG A 173 -14.63 13.95 10.78
C ARG A 173 -14.22 13.42 12.15
N LEU A 174 -13.16 12.62 12.27
CA LEU A 174 -12.64 12.10 13.53
C LEU A 174 -11.47 12.94 14.06
N CYS A 175 -10.83 13.72 13.18
CA CYS A 175 -9.78 14.66 13.53
C CYS A 175 -9.73 15.82 12.52
N THR A 176 -9.06 16.91 12.89
CA THR A 176 -8.73 17.99 11.95
C THR A 176 -7.54 17.61 11.07
N ALA A 177 -7.32 18.35 9.98
CA ALA A 177 -6.16 18.16 9.12
C ALA A 177 -4.83 18.35 9.89
N GLU A 178 -4.78 19.32 10.81
CA GLU A 178 -3.62 19.59 11.66
C GLU A 178 -3.38 18.46 12.63
N GLU A 179 -4.43 17.90 13.24
CA GLU A 179 -4.34 16.73 14.13
C GLU A 179 -3.84 15.49 13.38
N TYR A 180 -4.33 15.26 12.15
CA TYR A 180 -3.84 14.15 11.32
C TYR A 180 -2.35 14.32 10.97
N LYS A 181 -1.94 15.51 10.51
CA LYS A 181 -0.53 15.81 10.21
C LYS A 181 0.37 15.66 11.46
N ALA A 182 -0.10 16.12 12.61
CA ALA A 182 0.61 15.97 13.88
C ALA A 182 0.74 14.49 14.28
N LEU A 183 -0.30 13.66 14.05
CA LEU A 183 -0.26 12.22 14.26
C LEU A 183 0.76 11.56 13.34
N TRP A 184 0.77 11.91 12.05
CA TRP A 184 1.75 11.41 11.08
C TRP A 184 3.18 11.74 11.51
N CYS A 185 3.44 13.00 11.87
CA CYS A 185 4.76 13.42 12.33
C CYS A 185 5.17 12.69 13.63
N THR A 186 4.26 12.55 14.59
CA THR A 186 4.51 11.83 15.85
C THR A 186 4.93 10.37 15.59
N LEU A 187 4.21 9.69 14.69
CA LEU A 187 4.52 8.32 14.29
C LEU A 187 5.88 8.23 13.58
N GLN A 188 6.09 9.07 12.58
CA GLN A 188 7.32 9.05 11.77
C GLN A 188 8.55 9.39 12.59
N ASP A 189 8.49 10.45 13.39
CA ASP A 189 9.61 10.87 14.23
C ASP A 189 9.98 9.80 15.27
N HIS A 190 8.99 9.09 15.81
CA HIS A 190 9.23 7.98 16.74
C HIS A 190 9.95 6.81 16.05
N LEU A 191 9.48 6.38 14.88
CA LEU A 191 10.09 5.26 14.15
C LEU A 191 11.50 5.62 13.66
N LEU A 192 11.72 6.86 13.21
CA LEU A 192 13.05 7.35 12.83
C LEU A 192 13.99 7.41 14.02
N ALA A 193 13.53 7.86 15.21
CA ALA A 193 14.32 7.86 16.44
C ALA A 193 14.73 6.45 16.87
N ASP A 194 13.92 5.45 16.56
CA ASP A 194 14.23 4.02 16.80
C ASP A 194 15.15 3.40 15.71
N GLY A 195 15.64 4.21 14.74
CA GLY A 195 16.59 3.80 13.70
C GLY A 195 15.95 3.14 12.49
N LEU A 196 14.65 3.33 12.24
CA LEU A 196 13.94 2.84 11.06
C LEU A 196 14.05 3.84 9.90
N ASP A 197 15.25 3.95 9.32
CA ASP A 197 15.57 4.81 8.18
C ASP A 197 15.45 4.12 6.82
N ASN A 198 14.98 2.86 6.84
CA ASN A 198 14.75 2.00 5.67
C ASN A 198 13.30 2.04 5.16
N LEU A 199 12.43 2.86 5.76
CA LEU A 199 11.04 2.97 5.36
C LEU A 199 10.85 4.01 4.25
N VAL A 200 10.10 3.65 3.22
CA VAL A 200 9.54 4.54 2.20
C VAL A 200 8.11 4.86 2.62
N TRP A 201 7.84 6.11 2.96
CA TRP A 201 6.58 6.54 3.55
C TRP A 201 5.54 6.81 2.47
N SER A 202 4.44 6.06 2.51
CA SER A 202 3.33 6.17 1.56
C SER A 202 2.11 6.82 2.22
N TRP A 203 1.69 7.98 1.69
CA TRP A 203 0.42 8.62 2.04
C TRP A 203 -0.61 8.27 0.97
N SER A 204 -1.72 7.61 1.36
CA SER A 204 -2.71 7.06 0.43
C SER A 204 -4.15 7.36 0.88
N PRO A 205 -4.76 8.40 0.34
CA PRO A 205 -6.19 8.62 0.47
C PRO A 205 -6.99 7.59 -0.36
N ASN A 206 -8.29 7.47 -0.03
CA ASN A 206 -9.26 6.73 -0.83
C ASN A 206 -9.78 7.57 -2.01
N LEU A 207 -10.42 6.93 -2.99
CA LEU A 207 -11.13 7.58 -4.10
C LEU A 207 -12.01 8.74 -3.63
N GLY A 208 -12.10 9.79 -4.45
CA GLY A 208 -12.89 11.00 -4.17
C GLY A 208 -12.03 12.21 -3.78
N ILE A 209 -10.76 12.23 -4.20
CA ILE A 209 -9.86 13.38 -4.02
C ILE A 209 -10.30 14.55 -4.91
N ALA A 210 -10.60 14.25 -6.17
CA ALA A 210 -11.07 15.22 -7.15
C ALA A 210 -12.57 15.07 -7.40
N SER A 211 -13.27 16.19 -7.57
CA SER A 211 -14.62 16.13 -8.13
C SER A 211 -14.54 15.74 -9.60
N PRO A 212 -15.25 14.68 -10.04
CA PRO A 212 -15.25 14.31 -11.45
C PRO A 212 -15.84 15.47 -12.25
N ALA A 213 -15.12 15.90 -13.29
CA ALA A 213 -15.60 16.96 -14.15
C ALA A 213 -16.89 16.50 -14.87
N PRO A 214 -17.96 17.28 -14.89
CA PRO A 214 -19.20 16.94 -15.60
C PRO A 214 -19.02 16.90 -17.14
N ASN A 215 -17.86 17.33 -17.64
CA ASN A 215 -17.45 17.25 -19.05
C ASN A 215 -15.91 17.37 -19.11
N PRO A 216 -15.21 16.68 -20.04
CA PRO A 216 -13.77 16.82 -20.19
C PRO A 216 -13.45 18.22 -20.72
N SER A 217 -13.27 19.19 -19.84
CA SER A 217 -12.71 20.49 -20.15
C SER A 217 -11.22 20.44 -19.88
N PRO A 218 -10.36 20.97 -20.77
CA PRO A 218 -8.93 20.88 -20.58
C PRO A 218 -8.52 21.72 -19.36
N LEU A 219 -7.73 21.12 -18.48
CA LEU A 219 -7.00 21.67 -17.32
C LEU A 219 -7.74 22.70 -16.45
N PRO A 220 -7.67 22.59 -15.12
CA PRO A 220 -8.21 23.61 -14.22
C PRO A 220 -7.61 24.98 -14.58
N ARG A 221 -8.44 25.97 -14.84
CA ARG A 221 -7.98 27.35 -14.97
C ARG A 221 -7.48 27.82 -13.61
N GLU A 222 -6.32 28.49 -13.60
CA GLU A 222 -5.83 29.17 -12.39
C GLU A 222 -6.97 29.95 -11.73
N GLY A 223 -7.26 29.64 -10.47
CA GLY A 223 -8.24 30.35 -9.64
C GLY A 223 -9.59 29.68 -9.40
N GLN A 224 -9.90 28.51 -9.98
CA GLN A 224 -11.03 27.70 -9.53
C GLN A 224 -10.53 26.60 -8.58
N GLY A 225 -10.69 26.85 -7.27
CA GLY A 225 -10.43 25.86 -6.24
C GLY A 225 -11.35 24.66 -6.43
N VAL A 226 -10.85 23.61 -7.09
CA VAL A 226 -11.38 22.26 -6.92
C VAL A 226 -11.14 21.96 -5.45
N GLY A 227 -12.21 21.63 -4.70
CA GLY A 227 -12.10 21.34 -3.28
C GLY A 227 -11.19 20.14 -3.04
N LEU A 228 -9.89 20.38 -2.99
CA LEU A 228 -8.85 19.38 -2.75
C LEU A 228 -8.65 19.19 -1.23
N GLU A 229 -9.74 19.15 -0.46
CA GLU A 229 -9.70 18.95 1.00
C GLU A 229 -8.85 17.72 1.42
N ALA A 230 -8.70 16.74 0.54
CA ALA A 230 -7.83 15.59 0.81
C ALA A 230 -6.37 16.02 0.98
N PHE A 231 -5.90 17.04 0.24
CA PHE A 231 -4.52 17.52 0.34
C PHE A 231 -4.27 18.39 1.59
N ASP A 232 -5.31 18.86 2.27
CA ASP A 232 -5.16 19.56 3.55
C ASP A 232 -4.50 18.66 4.60
N THR A 233 -4.68 17.33 4.46
CA THR A 233 -4.09 16.31 5.33
C THR A 233 -2.73 15.82 4.85
N TYR A 234 -2.23 16.28 3.69
CA TYR A 234 -0.91 15.88 3.20
C TYR A 234 0.19 16.27 4.19
N PRO A 235 1.00 15.31 4.69
CA PRO A 235 1.93 15.57 5.79
C PRO A 235 3.12 16.47 5.44
N GLY A 236 3.42 16.63 4.16
CA GLY A 236 4.51 17.46 3.67
C GLY A 236 5.51 16.69 2.80
N ASP A 237 6.26 17.42 1.96
CA ASP A 237 7.17 16.85 0.96
C ASP A 237 8.40 16.16 1.60
N ASP A 238 8.78 16.57 2.79
CA ASP A 238 9.85 15.97 3.59
C ASP A 238 9.39 14.72 4.36
N ARG A 239 8.07 14.47 4.44
CA ARG A 239 7.43 13.41 5.20
C ARG A 239 6.91 12.26 4.35
N VAL A 240 6.68 12.46 3.06
CA VAL A 240 6.10 11.48 2.15
C VAL A 240 7.06 11.20 1.00
N ASP A 241 7.24 9.94 0.66
CA ASP A 241 8.07 9.48 -0.45
C ASP A 241 7.24 9.00 -1.63
N LEU A 242 6.08 8.41 -1.36
CA LEU A 242 5.17 7.82 -2.34
C LEU A 242 3.74 8.30 -2.08
N LEU A 243 3.07 8.76 -3.12
CA LEU A 243 1.65 9.05 -3.11
C LEU A 243 0.87 7.80 -3.51
N GLY A 244 -0.08 7.40 -2.69
CA GLY A 244 -0.96 6.28 -2.97
C GLY A 244 -2.37 6.74 -3.30
N LEU A 245 -3.14 5.83 -3.88
CA LEU A 245 -4.59 5.92 -4.00
C LEU A 245 -5.20 4.55 -3.73
N ASP A 246 -6.19 4.49 -2.85
CA ASP A 246 -6.96 3.29 -2.61
C ASP A 246 -8.28 3.37 -3.41
N ALA A 247 -8.46 2.46 -4.37
CA ALA A 247 -9.45 2.61 -5.43
C ALA A 247 -10.23 1.31 -5.68
N TYR A 248 -11.37 1.16 -5.01
CA TYR A 248 -12.25 0.02 -5.20
C TYR A 248 -13.49 0.35 -6.05
N GLN A 249 -13.87 -0.58 -6.92
CA GLN A 249 -15.12 -0.49 -7.68
C GLN A 249 -16.27 -1.06 -6.84
N TRP A 250 -16.94 -0.19 -6.06
CA TRP A 250 -18.15 -0.56 -5.30
C TRP A 250 -19.45 -0.28 -6.06
N GLY A 251 -19.42 0.67 -6.99
CA GLY A 251 -20.53 1.09 -7.84
C GLY A 251 -20.42 0.57 -9.27
N THR A 252 -21.01 1.33 -10.18
CA THR A 252 -20.93 1.04 -11.61
C THR A 252 -19.50 1.23 -12.12
N GLU A 253 -19.17 0.53 -13.20
CA GLU A 253 -17.90 0.70 -13.90
C GLU A 253 -17.67 2.14 -14.34
N GLN A 254 -18.70 2.79 -14.87
CA GLN A 254 -18.60 4.17 -15.34
C GLN A 254 -18.26 5.14 -14.21
N GLU A 255 -18.87 4.99 -13.06
CA GLU A 255 -18.56 5.80 -11.87
C GLU A 255 -17.13 5.57 -11.42
N PHE A 256 -16.71 4.31 -11.31
CA PHE A 256 -15.35 3.93 -10.92
C PHE A 256 -14.31 4.52 -11.87
N VAL A 257 -14.45 4.29 -13.17
CA VAL A 257 -13.51 4.76 -14.19
C VAL A 257 -13.46 6.29 -14.22
N THR A 258 -14.60 6.97 -14.09
CA THR A 258 -14.66 8.43 -14.06
C THR A 258 -13.92 8.99 -12.85
N GLN A 259 -14.20 8.46 -11.65
CA GLN A 259 -13.56 8.93 -10.42
C GLN A 259 -12.08 8.59 -10.40
N LEU A 260 -11.71 7.37 -10.78
CA LEU A 260 -10.31 6.93 -10.84
C LEU A 260 -9.46 7.82 -11.74
N ASN A 261 -9.96 8.17 -12.94
CA ASN A 261 -9.24 9.06 -13.84
C ASN A 261 -9.15 10.49 -13.30
N ALA A 262 -10.20 11.01 -12.65
CA ALA A 262 -10.16 12.33 -12.03
C ALA A 262 -9.08 12.39 -10.94
N ASP A 263 -9.06 11.42 -10.04
CA ASP A 263 -8.13 11.35 -8.92
C ASP A 263 -6.68 11.13 -9.39
N LEU A 264 -6.46 10.17 -10.31
CA LEU A 264 -5.12 9.91 -10.85
C LEU A 264 -4.56 11.10 -11.63
N THR A 265 -5.40 11.86 -12.33
CA THR A 265 -4.96 13.08 -13.03
C THR A 265 -4.42 14.11 -12.04
N VAL A 266 -5.15 14.36 -10.96
CA VAL A 266 -4.73 15.32 -9.93
C VAL A 266 -3.49 14.83 -9.18
N LEU A 267 -3.47 13.54 -8.77
CA LEU A 267 -2.33 12.97 -8.07
C LEU A 267 -1.08 12.92 -8.93
N THR A 268 -1.20 12.65 -10.23
CA THR A 268 -0.05 12.67 -11.16
C THR A 268 0.57 14.07 -11.23
N ALA A 269 -0.24 15.11 -11.36
CA ALA A 269 0.26 16.47 -11.36
C ALA A 269 0.93 16.83 -10.02
N PHE A 270 0.28 16.50 -8.91
CA PHE A 270 0.80 16.73 -7.56
C PHE A 270 2.13 15.98 -7.29
N ALA A 271 2.23 14.73 -7.76
CA ALA A 271 3.44 13.92 -7.68
C ALA A 271 4.59 14.49 -8.49
N ALA A 272 4.33 14.89 -9.75
CA ALA A 272 5.33 15.45 -10.65
C ALA A 272 5.92 16.75 -10.13
N GLU A 273 5.11 17.65 -9.57
CA GLU A 273 5.58 18.91 -8.97
C GLU A 273 6.53 18.69 -7.78
N ARG A 274 6.45 17.53 -7.10
CA ARG A 274 7.15 17.20 -5.85
C ARG A 274 8.18 16.10 -5.98
N ASP A 275 8.39 15.61 -7.20
CA ASP A 275 9.30 14.47 -7.48
C ASP A 275 8.95 13.26 -6.60
N LYS A 276 7.66 12.88 -6.55
CA LYS A 276 7.16 11.73 -5.79
C LYS A 276 6.74 10.60 -6.72
N LEU A 277 6.93 9.37 -6.24
CA LEU A 277 6.32 8.19 -6.86
C LEU A 277 4.80 8.19 -6.64
N LEU A 278 4.07 7.55 -7.56
CA LEU A 278 2.62 7.34 -7.47
C LEU A 278 2.33 5.84 -7.55
N ALA A 279 1.30 5.37 -6.83
CA ALA A 279 0.83 3.99 -6.91
C ALA A 279 -0.69 3.89 -6.66
N LEU A 280 -1.32 2.85 -7.19
CA LEU A 280 -2.58 2.34 -6.66
C LEU A 280 -2.25 1.41 -5.50
N THR A 281 -2.26 1.95 -4.29
CA THR A 281 -1.82 1.26 -3.08
C THR A 281 -2.78 0.18 -2.63
N GLU A 282 -4.05 0.32 -2.97
CA GLU A 282 -5.07 -0.72 -2.95
C GLU A 282 -6.02 -0.54 -4.12
N CYS A 283 -6.46 -1.62 -4.73
CA CYS A 283 -7.55 -1.54 -5.71
C CYS A 283 -8.28 -2.88 -5.85
N GLY A 284 -9.42 -2.87 -6.53
CA GLY A 284 -10.08 -4.13 -6.85
C GLY A 284 -11.55 -4.01 -7.21
N LEU A 285 -12.05 -5.11 -7.76
CA LEU A 285 -13.46 -5.42 -7.93
C LEU A 285 -13.77 -6.69 -7.14
N LYS A 286 -14.56 -6.57 -6.09
CA LYS A 286 -14.87 -7.70 -5.19
C LYS A 286 -15.48 -8.87 -5.96
N ASN A 287 -14.89 -10.08 -5.77
CA ASN A 287 -15.31 -11.34 -6.37
C ASN A 287 -15.28 -11.39 -7.91
N LEU A 288 -14.70 -10.37 -8.56
CA LEU A 288 -14.48 -10.32 -10.01
C LEU A 288 -15.68 -10.86 -10.83
N PRO A 289 -16.90 -10.32 -10.62
CA PRO A 289 -18.08 -10.79 -11.33
C PRO A 289 -18.00 -10.55 -12.85
N ASP A 290 -17.21 -9.57 -13.28
CA ASP A 290 -16.79 -9.40 -14.65
C ASP A 290 -15.38 -10.00 -14.85
N PRO A 291 -15.25 -11.15 -15.48
CA PRO A 291 -13.95 -11.78 -15.67
C PRO A 291 -12.99 -10.96 -16.55
N THR A 292 -13.51 -10.07 -17.39
CA THR A 292 -12.74 -9.21 -18.30
C THR A 292 -12.23 -7.93 -17.64
N TRP A 293 -12.54 -7.70 -16.36
CA TRP A 293 -12.22 -6.48 -15.64
C TRP A 293 -10.74 -6.08 -15.75
N TRP A 294 -9.84 -7.05 -15.73
CA TRP A 294 -8.40 -6.85 -15.85
C TRP A 294 -7.99 -6.13 -17.14
N THR A 295 -8.51 -6.62 -18.27
CA THR A 295 -8.12 -6.13 -19.60
C THR A 295 -9.00 -5.00 -20.10
N ARG A 296 -10.29 -4.97 -19.69
CA ARG A 296 -11.28 -4.02 -20.18
C ARG A 296 -11.40 -2.78 -19.29
N VAL A 297 -11.29 -2.94 -17.97
CA VAL A 297 -11.51 -1.85 -17.02
C VAL A 297 -10.20 -1.35 -16.46
N LEU A 298 -9.44 -2.19 -15.74
CA LEU A 298 -8.28 -1.76 -14.96
C LEU A 298 -7.11 -1.32 -15.85
N LYS A 299 -6.63 -2.22 -16.72
CA LYS A 299 -5.45 -1.96 -17.55
C LYS A 299 -5.54 -0.68 -18.38
N PRO A 300 -6.64 -0.38 -19.09
CA PRO A 300 -6.74 0.85 -19.85
C PRO A 300 -6.65 2.13 -19.03
N GLN A 301 -6.91 2.05 -17.72
CA GLN A 301 -6.75 3.20 -16.83
C GLN A 301 -5.32 3.28 -16.28
N THR A 302 -4.75 2.17 -15.80
CA THR A 302 -3.39 2.13 -15.27
C THR A 302 -2.34 2.49 -16.30
N ASP A 303 -2.54 2.14 -17.58
CA ASP A 303 -1.63 2.48 -18.69
C ASP A 303 -1.50 4.00 -18.96
N LYS A 304 -2.44 4.81 -18.48
CA LYS A 304 -2.44 6.26 -18.74
C LYS A 304 -1.56 7.04 -17.77
N TYR A 305 -1.21 6.46 -16.63
CA TYR A 305 -0.61 7.19 -15.52
C TYR A 305 0.74 6.55 -15.11
N PRO A 306 1.70 7.34 -14.64
CA PRO A 306 3.01 6.87 -14.24
C PRO A 306 2.98 6.25 -12.84
N ILE A 307 2.18 5.21 -12.65
CA ILE A 307 2.12 4.49 -11.39
C ILE A 307 3.27 3.49 -11.28
N SER A 308 3.87 3.37 -10.11
CA SER A 308 4.95 2.41 -9.84
C SER A 308 4.43 0.99 -9.62
N TYR A 309 3.26 0.87 -9.03
CA TYR A 309 2.57 -0.41 -8.87
C TYR A 309 1.06 -0.21 -8.68
N PHE A 310 0.31 -1.30 -8.88
CA PHE A 310 -1.04 -1.44 -8.34
C PHE A 310 -1.12 -2.72 -7.51
N LEU A 311 -1.80 -2.64 -6.38
CA LEU A 311 -1.97 -3.76 -5.47
C LEU A 311 -3.45 -4.07 -5.34
N VAL A 312 -3.84 -5.32 -5.65
CA VAL A 312 -5.20 -5.78 -5.39
C VAL A 312 -5.28 -6.37 -3.98
N TRP A 313 -6.48 -6.23 -3.37
CA TRP A 313 -6.71 -6.72 -2.03
C TRP A 313 -6.68 -8.24 -1.98
N ARG A 314 -6.72 -8.79 -0.77
CA ARG A 314 -6.53 -10.21 -0.47
C ARG A 314 -7.58 -11.13 -1.10
N ASN A 315 -7.21 -12.36 -1.32
CA ASN A 315 -8.12 -13.46 -1.56
C ASN A 315 -8.43 -14.18 -0.24
N ALA A 316 -9.70 -14.44 0.02
CA ALA A 316 -10.16 -15.21 1.17
C ALA A 316 -11.34 -16.10 0.77
N LYS A 317 -11.77 -16.99 1.65
CA LYS A 317 -12.80 -18.00 1.37
C LYS A 317 -14.10 -17.44 0.78
N HIS A 318 -14.51 -16.24 1.17
CA HIS A 318 -15.80 -15.65 0.78
C HIS A 318 -15.67 -14.34 0.01
N GLU A 319 -14.46 -13.85 -0.17
CA GLU A 319 -14.19 -12.67 -0.96
C GLU A 319 -12.78 -12.75 -1.58
N PHE A 320 -12.67 -12.27 -2.82
CA PHE A 320 -11.38 -12.24 -3.50
C PHE A 320 -11.30 -11.04 -4.45
N PHE A 321 -10.09 -10.59 -4.68
CA PHE A 321 -9.78 -9.45 -5.55
C PHE A 321 -8.66 -9.75 -6.55
N ALA A 322 -7.87 -10.80 -6.31
CA ALA A 322 -6.84 -11.29 -7.21
C ALA A 322 -7.34 -12.45 -8.08
N PRO A 323 -6.61 -12.85 -9.13
CA PRO A 323 -6.99 -13.99 -9.93
C PRO A 323 -7.07 -15.27 -9.08
N VAL A 324 -8.09 -16.08 -9.34
CA VAL A 324 -8.28 -17.37 -8.69
C VAL A 324 -8.03 -18.49 -9.70
N PRO A 325 -7.24 -19.53 -9.39
CA PRO A 325 -6.91 -20.62 -10.30
C PRO A 325 -8.15 -21.29 -10.89
N GLY A 326 -8.11 -21.57 -12.20
CA GLY A 326 -9.20 -22.25 -12.90
C GLY A 326 -10.38 -21.36 -13.29
N THR A 327 -10.43 -20.10 -12.86
CA THR A 327 -11.51 -19.17 -13.23
C THR A 327 -11.26 -18.50 -14.58
N GLN A 328 -12.34 -18.02 -15.21
CA GLN A 328 -12.24 -17.22 -16.42
C GLN A 328 -11.48 -15.90 -16.16
N SER A 329 -11.64 -15.31 -15.00
CA SER A 329 -10.92 -14.10 -14.59
C SER A 329 -9.40 -14.30 -14.61
N ALA A 330 -8.89 -15.48 -14.15
CA ALA A 330 -7.47 -15.81 -14.24
C ALA A 330 -6.96 -15.86 -15.70
N THR A 331 -7.82 -16.21 -16.66
CA THR A 331 -7.45 -16.17 -18.09
C THR A 331 -7.22 -14.74 -18.57
N TYR A 332 -8.12 -13.82 -18.24
CA TYR A 332 -7.95 -12.41 -18.61
C TYR A 332 -6.82 -11.74 -17.84
N PHE A 333 -6.56 -12.16 -16.60
CA PHE A 333 -5.39 -11.73 -15.88
C PHE A 333 -4.09 -12.14 -16.58
N ARG A 334 -3.98 -13.43 -16.99
CA ARG A 334 -2.84 -13.91 -17.79
C ARG A 334 -2.67 -13.14 -19.09
N GLU A 335 -3.75 -12.73 -19.73
CA GLU A 335 -3.67 -11.88 -20.91
C GLU A 335 -3.14 -10.50 -20.59
N MET A 336 -3.63 -9.87 -19.52
CA MET A 336 -3.18 -8.57 -19.07
C MET A 336 -1.66 -8.53 -18.82
N ILE A 337 -1.12 -9.52 -18.11
CA ILE A 337 0.30 -9.56 -17.74
C ILE A 337 1.25 -9.96 -18.88
N LYS A 338 0.75 -10.32 -20.07
CA LYS A 338 1.58 -10.45 -21.29
C LYS A 338 2.12 -9.09 -21.75
N SER A 339 1.51 -8.02 -21.30
CA SER A 339 1.96 -6.66 -21.61
C SER A 339 3.31 -6.41 -20.96
N LYS A 340 4.29 -5.93 -21.74
CA LYS A 340 5.67 -5.71 -21.27
C LYS A 340 5.81 -4.62 -20.21
N ASN A 341 4.78 -3.79 -20.05
CA ASN A 341 4.77 -2.72 -19.04
C ASN A 341 4.12 -3.15 -17.72
N ILE A 342 3.68 -4.41 -17.57
CA ILE A 342 3.24 -4.96 -16.29
C ILE A 342 4.29 -5.94 -15.79
N LEU A 343 4.85 -5.63 -14.63
CA LEU A 343 5.99 -6.37 -14.08
C LEU A 343 5.52 -7.32 -12.98
N MET A 344 5.83 -8.59 -13.15
CA MET A 344 5.69 -9.64 -12.15
C MET A 344 7.02 -9.86 -11.41
N LEU A 345 7.07 -10.77 -10.45
CA LEU A 345 8.28 -11.02 -9.66
C LEU A 345 9.50 -11.35 -10.53
N LYS A 346 9.37 -12.23 -11.51
CA LYS A 346 10.47 -12.61 -12.43
C LYS A 346 11.04 -11.42 -13.20
N ASP A 347 10.22 -10.39 -13.45
CA ASP A 347 10.65 -9.23 -14.23
C ASP A 347 11.48 -8.24 -13.39
N ILE A 348 11.38 -8.30 -12.05
CA ILE A 348 12.06 -7.38 -11.13
C ILE A 348 13.14 -8.05 -10.29
N ALA A 349 13.13 -9.39 -10.20
CA ALA A 349 14.15 -10.15 -9.49
C ALA A 349 15.53 -9.97 -10.15
N PRO A 350 16.63 -9.94 -9.38
CA PRO A 350 17.96 -10.01 -9.96
C PRO A 350 18.08 -11.27 -10.85
N LEU A 351 18.71 -11.10 -12.01
CA LEU A 351 19.04 -12.29 -12.81
C LEU A 351 19.90 -13.24 -11.96
N PRO A 352 19.68 -14.55 -12.02
CA PRO A 352 20.56 -15.50 -11.38
C PRO A 352 21.99 -15.21 -11.87
N THR A 353 22.90 -14.95 -10.94
CA THR A 353 24.32 -14.89 -11.28
C THR A 353 24.66 -16.25 -11.88
N SER A 354 25.07 -16.27 -13.15
CA SER A 354 25.60 -17.49 -13.78
C SER A 354 26.66 -18.05 -12.82
N PRO A 355 26.66 -19.35 -12.50
CA PRO A 355 27.76 -19.92 -11.78
C PRO A 355 29.02 -19.56 -12.59
N GLU A 356 29.96 -18.87 -11.94
CA GLU A 356 31.28 -18.62 -12.55
C GLU A 356 31.76 -19.94 -13.06
N GLY A 357 32.01 -20.04 -14.36
CA GLY A 357 32.45 -21.25 -15.00
C GLY A 357 33.65 -21.78 -14.24
N GLU A 358 33.52 -22.98 -13.73
CA GLU A 358 34.67 -23.77 -13.28
C GLU A 358 35.64 -23.81 -14.47
N GLY A 359 36.63 -22.90 -14.42
CA GLY A 359 37.75 -22.91 -15.36
C GLY A 359 38.52 -24.23 -15.20
N HIS A 360 38.53 -25.01 -16.25
CA HIS A 360 39.44 -26.10 -16.44
C HIS A 360 40.88 -25.61 -16.64
#